data_f0a267b8daa2b021d44431956ec35988
#
_entry.id   f0a267b8daa2b021d44431956ec35988
#
_cell.length_a   1.000
_cell.length_b   1.000
_cell.length_c   1.000
_cell.angle_alpha   90.00
_cell.angle_beta   90.00
_cell.angle_gamma   90.00
#
_symmetry.space_group_name_H-M   'P 1'
#
loop_
_entity.id
_entity.type
_entity.pdbx_description
1 polymer ?
#
loop_
_entity_poly.entity_id
_entity_poly.type
_entity_poly.pdbx_seq_one_letter_code
_entity_poly.pdbx_strand_id
1 'polypeptide(L)'
;RRLYLPEYCLSAHDPSFGREMDLPLVMAALMNRWGEDILPEEVAYAMEDGNTRSTGNTAFAAAAAGCCGYPCWQAWMDLADLREQIHDGCSVAVQVERRVRGQRDPVRLWMGLRGFGHDDAVMADFVLLNDPTADADGAVNCTMALVDFMRYFTGKAIALRPKQRETEADRPRRL
;
A
#
# COMPACT_ATOMS: atom_id res chain seq x y z
N ARG A 1 -3.10 -13.47 -10.08
CA ARG A 1 -2.71 -13.73 -8.68
C ARG A 1 -3.43 -12.75 -7.77
N ARG A 2 -3.94 -13.22 -6.64
CA ARG A 2 -4.57 -12.41 -5.60
C ARG A 2 -3.71 -12.44 -4.34
N LEU A 3 -3.42 -11.27 -3.78
CA LEU A 3 -2.69 -11.13 -2.54
C LEU A 3 -3.67 -10.98 -1.37
N TYR A 4 -3.31 -11.56 -0.24
CA TYR A 4 -3.97 -11.28 1.03
C TYR A 4 -3.22 -10.12 1.71
N LEU A 5 -3.92 -9.09 2.11
CA LEU A 5 -3.40 -7.99 2.94
C LEU A 5 -4.24 -7.91 4.21
N PRO A 6 -3.64 -7.70 5.39
CA PRO A 6 -4.37 -7.34 6.60
C PRO A 6 -5.25 -6.10 6.37
N GLU A 7 -6.38 -6.05 7.08
CA GLU A 7 -7.33 -4.96 6.96
C GLU A 7 -7.08 -3.95 8.09
N TYR A 8 -6.64 -2.76 7.72
CA TYR A 8 -6.51 -1.63 8.62
C TYR A 8 -7.43 -0.52 8.15
N CYS A 9 -8.18 0.07 9.08
CA CYS A 9 -9.16 1.11 8.81
C CYS A 9 -8.77 2.40 9.55
N LEU A 10 -8.89 3.54 8.89
CA LEU A 10 -8.57 4.86 9.44
C LEU A 10 -9.36 5.18 10.71
N SER A 11 -10.62 4.75 10.78
CA SER A 11 -11.49 4.99 11.92
C SER A 11 -11.08 4.24 13.21
N ALA A 12 -10.25 3.21 13.08
CA ALA A 12 -9.75 2.42 14.21
C ALA A 12 -8.45 2.99 14.83
N HIS A 13 -7.89 4.06 14.24
CA HIS A 13 -6.60 4.61 14.64
C HIS A 13 -6.72 6.00 15.26
N ASP A 14 -5.69 6.38 16.01
CA ASP A 14 -5.64 7.65 16.75
C ASP A 14 -5.80 8.84 15.80
N PRO A 15 -6.83 9.69 15.98
CA PRO A 15 -7.07 10.86 15.15
C PRO A 15 -5.97 11.92 15.25
N SER A 16 -5.04 11.83 16.22
CA SER A 16 -3.89 12.73 16.35
C SER A 16 -2.94 12.66 15.15
N PHE A 17 -2.87 11.53 14.45
CA PHE A 17 -2.11 11.40 13.21
C PHE A 17 -2.80 12.01 11.99
N GLY A 18 -4.07 12.41 12.12
CA GLY A 18 -4.81 13.13 11.09
C GLY A 18 -5.12 12.30 9.84
N ARG A 19 -5.34 12.99 8.72
CA ARG A 19 -5.77 12.39 7.44
C ARG A 19 -4.65 11.69 6.67
N GLU A 20 -3.42 11.84 7.09
CA GLU A 20 -2.25 11.28 6.38
C GLU A 20 -1.88 9.86 6.85
N MET A 21 -2.78 9.20 7.59
CA MET A 21 -2.58 7.83 8.03
C MET A 21 -2.83 6.78 6.94
N ASP A 22 -3.38 7.15 5.80
CA ASP A 22 -3.65 6.20 4.71
C ASP A 22 -2.39 5.50 4.23
N LEU A 23 -1.29 6.22 4.02
CA LEU A 23 -0.02 5.62 3.61
C LEU A 23 0.61 4.74 4.70
N PRO A 24 0.77 5.17 5.97
CA PRO A 24 1.22 4.28 7.04
C PRO A 24 0.39 3.00 7.20
N LEU A 25 -0.94 3.09 7.12
CA LEU A 25 -1.86 1.94 7.19
C LEU A 25 -1.59 0.95 6.05
N VAL A 26 -1.48 1.45 4.83
CA VAL A 26 -1.17 0.61 3.67
C VAL A 26 0.21 -0.01 3.82
N MET A 27 1.23 0.74 4.20
CA MET A 27 2.59 0.22 4.37
C MET A 27 2.67 -0.87 5.44
N ALA A 28 1.99 -0.69 6.58
CA ALA A 28 1.89 -1.73 7.61
C ALA A 28 1.22 -3.00 7.04
N ALA A 29 0.10 -2.86 6.33
CA ALA A 29 -0.58 -3.99 5.69
C ALA A 29 0.31 -4.72 4.68
N LEU A 30 1.11 -3.98 3.89
CA LEU A 30 2.03 -4.55 2.92
C LEU A 30 3.15 -5.36 3.58
N MET A 31 3.72 -4.88 4.69
CA MET A 31 4.76 -5.57 5.45
C MET A 31 4.20 -6.78 6.22
N ASN A 32 3.08 -6.60 6.91
CA ASN A 32 2.46 -7.66 7.73
C ASN A 32 1.91 -8.82 6.90
N ARG A 33 1.74 -8.63 5.60
CA ARG A 33 1.43 -9.73 4.67
C ARG A 33 2.39 -10.92 4.77
N TRP A 34 3.64 -10.68 5.15
CA TRP A 34 4.66 -11.71 5.26
C TRP A 34 4.90 -12.19 6.69
N GLY A 35 3.95 -11.89 7.62
CA GLY A 35 3.96 -12.40 8.98
C GLY A 35 4.66 -11.49 9.99
N GLU A 36 4.91 -10.24 9.63
CA GLU A 36 5.30 -9.21 10.60
C GLU A 36 4.09 -8.79 11.44
N ASP A 37 4.37 -8.17 12.57
CA ASP A 37 3.36 -7.59 13.47
C ASP A 37 3.72 -6.13 13.76
N ILE A 38 3.75 -5.34 12.68
CA ILE A 38 4.12 -3.93 12.72
C ILE A 38 2.84 -3.11 12.82
N LEU A 39 2.74 -2.27 13.84
CA LEU A 39 1.60 -1.38 14.00
C LEU A 39 1.64 -0.22 13.00
N PRO A 40 0.51 0.22 12.45
CA PRO A 40 0.45 1.39 11.57
C PRO A 40 1.04 2.65 12.21
N GLU A 41 0.88 2.82 13.51
CA GLU A 41 1.43 3.92 14.28
C GLU A 41 2.97 3.90 14.32
N GLU A 42 3.58 2.71 14.41
CA GLU A 42 5.04 2.56 14.33
C GLU A 42 5.56 2.98 12.96
N VAL A 43 4.83 2.61 11.91
CA VAL A 43 5.13 3.05 10.54
C VAL A 43 4.98 4.56 10.42
N ALA A 44 3.90 5.13 10.96
CA ALA A 44 3.66 6.57 10.94
C ALA A 44 4.81 7.33 11.62
N TYR A 45 5.25 6.89 12.79
CA TYR A 45 6.41 7.50 13.48
C TYR A 45 7.69 7.39 12.66
N ALA A 46 7.93 6.24 12.02
CA ALA A 46 9.11 6.05 11.19
C ALA A 46 9.09 6.89 9.89
N MET A 47 7.89 7.28 9.45
CA MET A 47 7.66 8.09 8.26
C MET A 47 7.50 9.60 8.55
N GLU A 48 7.37 9.97 9.82
CA GLU A 48 7.11 11.37 10.18
C GLU A 48 8.30 12.26 9.78
N ASP A 49 8.00 13.25 8.93
CA ASP A 49 8.94 14.33 8.64
C ASP A 49 8.97 15.31 9.84
N GLY A 50 10.07 15.35 10.56
CA GLY A 50 10.23 16.18 11.74
C GLY A 50 10.02 17.68 11.51
N ASN A 51 10.08 18.16 10.27
CA ASN A 51 9.85 19.55 9.92
C ASN A 51 8.39 19.86 9.61
N THR A 52 7.71 18.95 8.91
CA THR A 52 6.33 19.17 8.44
C THR A 52 5.29 18.39 9.23
N ARG A 53 5.72 17.43 10.03
CA ARG A 53 4.88 16.43 10.72
C ARG A 53 3.96 15.66 9.77
N SER A 54 4.37 15.54 8.52
CA SER A 54 3.65 14.81 7.48
C SER A 54 4.16 13.37 7.39
N THR A 55 3.25 12.43 7.22
CA THR A 55 3.54 11.01 6.95
C THR A 55 3.31 10.64 5.48
N GLY A 56 3.00 11.63 4.65
CA GLY A 56 2.71 11.42 3.21
C GLY A 56 3.93 11.31 2.30
N ASN A 57 5.15 11.38 2.84
CA ASN A 57 6.38 11.33 2.04
C ASN A 57 6.75 9.89 1.67
N THR A 58 6.67 9.58 0.37
CA THR A 58 6.95 8.24 -0.17
C THR A 58 8.40 7.79 0.00
N ALA A 59 9.36 8.73 0.06
CA ALA A 59 10.76 8.39 0.32
C ALA A 59 10.94 7.90 1.76
N PHE A 60 10.25 8.51 2.72
CA PHE A 60 10.26 8.05 4.11
C PHE A 60 9.52 6.72 4.27
N ALA A 61 8.44 6.49 3.53
CA ALA A 61 7.77 5.19 3.49
C ALA A 61 8.73 4.09 3.01
N ALA A 62 9.47 4.33 1.93
CA ALA A 62 10.46 3.39 1.43
C ALA A 62 11.61 3.17 2.43
N ALA A 63 12.07 4.24 3.10
CA ALA A 63 13.11 4.14 4.12
C ALA A 63 12.63 3.35 5.35
N ALA A 64 11.41 3.59 5.84
CA ALA A 64 10.81 2.85 6.95
C ALA A 64 10.73 1.34 6.64
N ALA A 65 10.25 0.97 5.45
CA ALA A 65 10.25 -0.42 5.01
C ALA A 65 11.65 -1.00 4.92
N GLY A 66 12.63 -0.23 4.42
CA GLY A 66 14.04 -0.60 4.37
C GLY A 66 14.64 -0.87 5.74
N CYS A 67 14.33 -0.05 6.75
CA CYS A 67 14.73 -0.28 8.14
C CYS A 67 14.17 -1.59 8.71
N CYS A 68 12.98 -2.00 8.26
CA CYS A 68 12.39 -3.29 8.57
C CYS A 68 12.97 -4.45 7.74
N GLY A 69 13.95 -4.19 6.85
CA GLY A 69 14.61 -5.21 6.02
C GLY A 69 13.87 -5.56 4.72
N TYR A 70 12.90 -4.77 4.31
CA TYR A 70 12.20 -4.97 3.05
C TYR A 70 12.84 -4.15 1.92
N PRO A 71 13.30 -4.79 0.83
CA PRO A 71 13.62 -4.05 -0.39
C PRO A 71 12.37 -3.29 -0.85
N CYS A 72 12.45 -1.98 -0.86
CA CYS A 72 11.33 -1.09 -1.15
C CYS A 72 11.77 0.05 -2.06
N TRP A 73 10.93 0.39 -3.02
CA TRP A 73 11.17 1.50 -3.93
C TRP A 73 9.87 2.17 -4.35
N GLN A 74 9.97 3.45 -4.63
CA GLN A 74 8.91 4.21 -5.27
C GLN A 74 9.17 4.37 -6.77
N ALA A 75 8.13 4.32 -7.57
CA ALA A 75 8.23 4.49 -9.03
C ALA A 75 6.95 5.08 -9.61
N TRP A 76 7.08 5.63 -10.82
CA TRP A 76 5.95 5.80 -11.71
C TRP A 76 5.74 4.48 -12.43
N MET A 77 4.54 3.93 -12.34
CA MET A 77 4.17 2.63 -12.90
C MET A 77 2.95 2.78 -13.80
N ASP A 78 2.94 2.05 -14.88
CA ASP A 78 1.74 1.84 -15.68
C ASP A 78 1.03 0.53 -15.28
N LEU A 79 -0.02 0.15 -16.02
CA LEU A 79 -0.77 -1.07 -15.74
C LEU A 79 0.07 -2.34 -15.95
N ALA A 80 0.98 -2.34 -16.94
CA ALA A 80 1.84 -3.48 -17.21
C ALA A 80 2.84 -3.68 -16.07
N ASP A 81 3.46 -2.59 -15.61
CA ASP A 81 4.36 -2.59 -14.46
C ASP A 81 3.66 -3.12 -13.20
N LEU A 82 2.44 -2.62 -12.90
CA LEU A 82 1.66 -3.08 -11.74
C LEU A 82 1.35 -4.59 -11.81
N ARG A 83 1.00 -5.09 -13.00
CA ARG A 83 0.73 -6.52 -13.22
C ARG A 83 1.99 -7.35 -13.02
N GLU A 84 3.13 -6.89 -13.50
CA GLU A 84 4.43 -7.53 -13.32
C GLU A 84 4.79 -7.59 -11.83
N GLN A 85 4.70 -6.49 -11.09
CA GLN A 85 4.99 -6.48 -9.65
C GLN A 85 4.11 -7.49 -8.88
N ILE A 86 2.81 -7.54 -9.17
CA ILE A 86 1.91 -8.51 -8.55
C ILE A 86 2.25 -9.95 -8.96
N HIS A 87 2.64 -10.16 -10.22
CA HIS A 87 3.07 -11.47 -10.71
C HIS A 87 4.32 -11.96 -9.97
N ASP A 88 5.29 -11.09 -9.78
CA ASP A 88 6.55 -11.35 -9.05
C ASP A 88 6.35 -11.52 -7.55
N GLY A 89 5.14 -11.26 -7.06
CA GLY A 89 4.79 -11.42 -5.65
C GLY A 89 5.13 -10.24 -4.78
N CYS A 90 5.49 -9.11 -5.37
CA CYS A 90 5.64 -7.86 -4.64
C CYS A 90 4.31 -7.44 -3.99
N SER A 91 4.40 -6.74 -2.87
CA SER A 91 3.30 -5.95 -2.33
C SER A 91 3.38 -4.54 -2.90
N VAL A 92 2.26 -3.96 -3.30
CA VAL A 92 2.25 -2.67 -3.98
C VAL A 92 1.24 -1.74 -3.33
N ALA A 93 1.68 -0.54 -2.94
CA ALA A 93 0.80 0.60 -2.66
C ALA A 93 0.63 1.43 -3.94
N VAL A 94 -0.58 1.87 -4.21
CA VAL A 94 -0.92 2.72 -5.36
C VAL A 94 -1.57 4.00 -4.87
N GLN A 95 -1.21 5.14 -5.48
CA GLN A 95 -1.87 6.40 -5.19
C GLN A 95 -3.02 6.63 -6.18
N VAL A 96 -4.21 6.88 -5.65
CA VAL A 96 -5.38 7.24 -6.44
C VAL A 96 -5.83 8.66 -6.11
N GLU A 97 -6.37 9.35 -7.10
CA GLU A 97 -6.93 10.69 -6.94
C GLU A 97 -8.42 10.63 -7.24
N ARG A 98 -9.24 10.90 -6.24
CA ARG A 98 -10.70 10.89 -6.43
C ARG A 98 -11.34 12.19 -5.93
N ARG A 99 -12.44 12.57 -6.57
CA ARG A 99 -13.26 13.69 -6.12
C ARG A 99 -14.20 13.22 -5.02
N VAL A 100 -14.10 13.83 -3.85
CA VAL A 100 -15.02 13.60 -2.74
C VAL A 100 -16.13 14.65 -2.82
N ARG A 101 -17.38 14.21 -2.67
CA ARG A 101 -18.54 15.12 -2.70
C ARG A 101 -18.40 16.18 -1.61
N GLY A 102 -18.50 17.45 -1.99
CA GLY A 102 -18.39 18.59 -1.07
C GLY A 102 -16.96 19.11 -0.89
N GLN A 103 -15.96 18.48 -1.47
CA GLN A 103 -14.59 19.00 -1.52
C GLN A 103 -14.31 19.66 -2.87
N ARG A 104 -13.61 20.80 -2.83
CA ARG A 104 -13.29 21.58 -4.06
C ARG A 104 -12.16 20.91 -4.83
N ASP A 105 -11.16 20.40 -4.12
CA ASP A 105 -9.99 19.77 -4.70
C ASP A 105 -10.08 18.26 -4.60
N PRO A 106 -9.53 17.52 -5.57
CA PRO A 106 -9.47 16.07 -5.50
C PRO A 106 -8.56 15.64 -4.34
N VAL A 107 -8.93 14.53 -3.71
CA VAL A 107 -8.18 13.93 -2.61
C VAL A 107 -7.30 12.82 -3.17
N ARG A 108 -6.02 12.84 -2.80
CA ARG A 108 -5.08 11.76 -3.07
C ARG A 108 -5.05 10.82 -1.89
N LEU A 109 -5.21 9.54 -2.18
CA LEU A 109 -5.28 8.47 -1.19
C LEU A 109 -4.34 7.35 -1.60
N TRP A 110 -3.77 6.68 -0.62
CA TRP A 110 -3.01 5.47 -0.84
C TRP A 110 -3.87 4.23 -0.58
N MET A 111 -3.75 3.24 -1.45
CA MET A 111 -4.45 1.97 -1.36
C MET A 111 -3.49 0.82 -1.57
N GLY A 112 -3.73 -0.30 -0.90
CA GLY A 112 -3.00 -1.54 -1.14
C GLY A 112 -3.53 -2.26 -2.38
N LEU A 113 -2.67 -2.55 -3.36
CA LEU A 113 -3.03 -3.33 -4.54
C LEU A 113 -2.98 -4.83 -4.21
N ARG A 114 -4.12 -5.52 -4.32
CA ARG A 114 -4.26 -6.96 -4.02
C ARG A 114 -4.21 -7.85 -5.25
N GLY A 115 -4.47 -7.32 -6.42
CA GLY A 115 -4.45 -8.06 -7.66
C GLY A 115 -5.43 -7.58 -8.71
N PHE A 116 -5.50 -8.35 -9.76
CA PHE A 116 -6.39 -8.12 -10.90
C PHE A 116 -7.25 -9.36 -11.13
N GLY A 117 -8.42 -9.18 -11.69
CA GLY A 117 -9.33 -10.25 -12.07
C GLY A 117 -10.13 -9.90 -13.30
N HIS A 118 -10.84 -10.89 -13.79
CA HIS A 118 -11.80 -10.79 -14.88
C HIS A 118 -13.12 -11.38 -14.41
N ASP A 119 -14.21 -10.76 -14.77
CA ASP A 119 -15.57 -11.28 -14.54
C ASP A 119 -16.17 -11.66 -15.89
N ASP A 120 -16.27 -12.97 -16.12
CA ASP A 120 -16.78 -13.52 -17.38
C ASP A 120 -18.27 -13.21 -17.60
N ALA A 121 -19.03 -13.00 -16.53
CA ALA A 121 -20.47 -12.73 -16.62
C ALA A 121 -20.76 -11.34 -17.21
N VAL A 122 -19.90 -10.37 -16.92
CA VAL A 122 -20.03 -8.98 -17.43
C VAL A 122 -18.89 -8.61 -18.39
N MET A 123 -18.03 -9.58 -18.73
CA MET A 123 -16.87 -9.39 -19.63
C MET A 123 -16.03 -8.18 -19.27
N ALA A 124 -15.73 -8.00 -17.99
CA ALA A 124 -15.04 -6.83 -17.50
C ALA A 124 -13.86 -7.18 -16.60
N ASP A 125 -12.76 -6.47 -16.81
CA ASP A 125 -11.60 -6.52 -15.92
C ASP A 125 -11.82 -5.65 -14.68
N PHE A 126 -11.31 -6.12 -13.56
CA PHE A 126 -11.35 -5.39 -12.30
C PHE A 126 -10.04 -5.45 -11.55
N VAL A 127 -9.85 -4.51 -10.63
CA VAL A 127 -8.75 -4.45 -9.68
C VAL A 127 -9.27 -4.69 -8.28
N LEU A 128 -8.50 -5.45 -7.50
CA LEU A 128 -8.75 -5.70 -6.08
C LEU A 128 -7.87 -4.77 -5.25
N LEU A 129 -8.46 -3.99 -4.40
CA LEU A 129 -7.80 -2.99 -3.57
C LEU A 129 -8.08 -3.22 -2.08
N ASN A 130 -7.22 -2.68 -1.26
CA ASN A 130 -7.41 -2.48 0.17
C ASN A 130 -7.44 -0.96 0.40
N ASP A 131 -8.63 -0.42 0.68
CA ASP A 131 -8.88 1.00 0.91
C ASP A 131 -8.97 1.29 2.41
N PRO A 132 -7.95 1.88 3.03
CA PRO A 132 -7.96 2.14 4.47
C PRO A 132 -8.93 3.25 4.87
N THR A 133 -9.47 4.01 3.91
CA THR A 133 -10.41 5.10 4.17
C THR A 133 -11.89 4.66 4.21
N ALA A 134 -12.14 3.37 4.04
CA ALA A 134 -13.49 2.83 4.11
C ALA A 134 -14.05 2.87 5.54
N ASP A 135 -15.29 3.36 5.69
CA ASP A 135 -15.91 3.64 7.00
C ASP A 135 -16.55 2.41 7.66
N ALA A 136 -16.62 1.27 6.98
CA ALA A 136 -17.35 0.09 7.46
C ALA A 136 -16.46 -1.15 7.51
N ASP A 137 -16.70 -1.99 8.52
CA ASP A 137 -16.09 -3.31 8.62
C ASP A 137 -16.34 -4.11 7.32
N GLY A 138 -15.26 -4.62 6.75
CA GLY A 138 -15.26 -5.37 5.49
C GLY A 138 -15.23 -4.53 4.21
N ALA A 139 -15.44 -3.21 4.28
CA ALA A 139 -15.35 -2.32 3.12
C ALA A 139 -13.90 -2.00 2.72
N VAL A 140 -12.93 -2.24 3.62
CA VAL A 140 -11.51 -2.06 3.34
C VAL A 140 -11.07 -2.87 2.11
N ASN A 141 -11.59 -4.06 1.93
CA ASN A 141 -11.37 -4.88 0.74
C ASN A 141 -12.39 -4.54 -0.34
N CYS A 142 -12.02 -3.73 -1.29
CA CYS A 142 -12.91 -3.30 -2.36
C CYS A 142 -12.49 -3.83 -3.74
N THR A 143 -13.45 -3.81 -4.64
CA THR A 143 -13.27 -4.15 -6.05
C THR A 143 -13.66 -2.94 -6.88
N MET A 144 -12.83 -2.57 -7.84
CA MET A 144 -13.07 -1.45 -8.74
C MET A 144 -12.92 -1.92 -10.20
N ALA A 145 -13.79 -1.45 -11.09
CA ALA A 145 -13.61 -1.69 -12.51
C ALA A 145 -12.24 -1.16 -12.97
N LEU A 146 -11.53 -1.92 -13.79
CA LEU A 146 -10.18 -1.54 -14.22
C LEU A 146 -10.17 -0.18 -14.92
N VAL A 147 -11.20 0.12 -15.72
CA VAL A 147 -11.33 1.40 -16.43
C VAL A 147 -11.44 2.58 -15.45
N ASP A 148 -12.15 2.39 -14.35
CA ASP A 148 -12.28 3.44 -13.33
C ASP A 148 -11.00 3.58 -12.52
N PHE A 149 -10.38 2.47 -12.16
CA PHE A 149 -9.07 2.50 -11.52
C PHE A 149 -8.06 3.30 -12.35
N MET A 150 -7.93 3.01 -13.63
CA MET A 150 -6.99 3.72 -14.52
C MET A 150 -7.31 5.21 -14.69
N ARG A 151 -8.56 5.61 -14.48
CA ARG A 151 -8.95 7.03 -14.48
C ARG A 151 -8.48 7.77 -13.23
N TYR A 152 -8.42 7.06 -12.09
CA TYR A 152 -8.07 7.64 -10.79
C TYR A 152 -6.63 7.38 -10.37
N PHE A 153 -5.99 6.37 -10.92
CA PHE A 153 -4.60 6.05 -10.63
C PHE A 153 -3.68 7.16 -11.12
N THR A 154 -2.86 7.69 -10.20
CA THR A 154 -1.96 8.82 -10.51
C THR A 154 -0.69 8.40 -11.25
N GLY A 155 -0.42 7.11 -11.35
CA GLY A 155 0.85 6.56 -11.82
C GLY A 155 1.87 6.34 -10.71
N LYS A 156 1.69 6.94 -9.52
CA LYS A 156 2.62 6.75 -8.40
C LYS A 156 2.35 5.44 -7.67
N ALA A 157 3.40 4.67 -7.43
CA ALA A 157 3.34 3.44 -6.67
C ALA A 157 4.59 3.26 -5.79
N ILE A 158 4.43 2.45 -4.73
CA ILE A 158 5.50 1.96 -3.89
C ILE A 158 5.42 0.44 -3.93
N ALA A 159 6.52 -0.21 -4.28
CA ALA A 159 6.59 -1.66 -4.32
C ALA A 159 7.56 -2.20 -3.26
N LEU A 160 7.16 -3.29 -2.62
CA LEU A 160 7.96 -4.00 -1.63
C LEU A 160 8.16 -5.45 -2.08
N ARG A 161 9.38 -5.95 -1.94
CA ARG A 161 9.69 -7.38 -2.06
C ARG A 161 9.74 -8.03 -0.69
N PRO A 162 9.46 -9.36 -0.59
CA PRO A 162 9.71 -10.07 0.64
C PRO A 162 11.18 -9.95 1.04
N LYS A 163 11.44 -9.98 2.36
CA LYS A 163 12.82 -10.05 2.89
C LYS A 163 13.54 -11.23 2.24
N GLN A 164 14.76 -11.02 1.80
CA GLN A 164 15.62 -12.13 1.43
C GLN A 164 15.86 -12.94 2.70
N ARG A 165 15.49 -14.20 2.71
CA ARG A 165 15.89 -15.09 3.79
C ARG A 165 17.41 -15.17 3.75
N GLU A 166 18.08 -14.78 4.85
CA GLU A 166 19.49 -15.10 5.02
C GLU A 166 19.65 -16.60 4.81
N THR A 167 20.35 -16.96 3.77
CA THR A 167 20.76 -18.36 3.62
C THR A 167 21.80 -18.66 4.70
N GLU A 168 21.87 -19.90 5.13
CA GLU A 168 22.86 -20.32 6.14
C GLU A 168 24.31 -19.97 5.74
N ALA A 169 24.54 -19.74 4.43
CA ALA A 169 25.80 -19.29 3.86
C ALA A 169 26.14 -17.82 4.17
N ASP A 170 25.14 -17.00 4.47
CA ASP A 170 25.32 -15.56 4.74
C ASP A 170 25.59 -15.26 6.22
N ARG A 171 25.51 -16.27 7.09
CA ARG A 171 25.85 -16.11 8.51
C ARG A 171 27.37 -16.00 8.67
N PRO A 172 27.86 -14.89 9.25
CA PRO A 172 29.29 -14.78 9.53
C PRO A 172 29.70 -15.98 10.40
N ARG A 173 30.68 -16.76 9.93
CA ARG A 173 31.28 -17.82 10.72
C ARG A 173 31.80 -17.17 12.02
N ARG A 174 31.20 -17.48 13.14
CA ARG A 174 31.75 -17.08 14.43
C ARG A 174 33.12 -17.72 14.55
N LEU A 175 34.17 -16.88 14.54
CA LEU A 175 35.53 -17.26 14.86
C LEU A 175 35.60 -17.59 16.35
#